data_aad8da0e3f2edff2b830a9beb3c6d6a3
#
_entry.id   aad8da0e3f2edff2b830a9beb3c6d6a3
#
_cell.length_a   1.000
_cell.length_b   1.000
_cell.length_c   1.000
_cell.angle_alpha   90.00
_cell.angle_beta   90.00
_cell.angle_gamma   90.00
#
_symmetry.space_group_name_H-M   'P 1'
#
loop_
_entity.id
_entity.type
_entity.pdbx_description
1 polymer ?
#
loop_
_entity_poly.entity_id
_entity_poly.type
_entity_poly.pdbx_seq_one_letter_code
_entity_poly.pdbx_strand_id
1 'polypeptide(L)'
;MESVYLETSFISYLVARPSGDLLVAAHQKTTTDWWADRRDQFNCYVSQVVIDEASAGDPTEAQKRLAVIGALASLDLTADAESLTQAIMASGVLD
;
A
#
# COMPACT_ATOMS: atom_id res chain seq x y z
N MET A 1 -4.02 6.22 17.28
CA MET A 1 -3.07 5.43 16.45
C MET A 1 -2.41 6.35 15.45
N GLU A 2 -1.17 6.07 15.17
CA GLU A 2 -0.47 6.80 14.12
C GLU A 2 -1.10 6.53 12.76
N SER A 3 -1.00 7.50 11.89
CA SER A 3 -1.50 7.39 10.53
C SER A 3 -0.35 7.09 9.58
N VAL A 4 -0.62 6.26 8.60
CA VAL A 4 0.35 5.83 7.62
C VAL A 4 -0.24 5.99 6.23
N TYR A 5 0.52 6.61 5.33
CA TYR A 5 0.14 6.75 3.94
C TYR A 5 0.78 5.64 3.13
N LEU A 6 -0.04 4.88 2.42
CA LEU A 6 0.43 3.78 1.59
C LEU A 6 0.51 4.22 0.13
N GLU A 7 1.66 4.01 -0.47
CA GLU A 7 1.87 4.31 -1.88
C GLU A 7 1.49 3.14 -2.76
N THR A 8 1.36 3.41 -4.05
CA THR A 8 0.96 2.39 -5.02
C THR A 8 1.92 1.21 -5.04
N SER A 9 3.22 1.47 -4.91
CA SER A 9 4.22 0.40 -4.92
C SER A 9 4.01 -0.57 -3.75
N PHE A 10 3.64 -0.05 -2.58
CA PHE A 10 3.32 -0.88 -1.43
C PHE A 10 2.16 -1.83 -1.75
N ILE A 11 1.08 -1.25 -2.28
CA ILE A 11 -0.10 -2.05 -2.64
C ILE A 11 0.25 -3.10 -3.69
N SER A 12 1.05 -2.73 -4.67
CA SER A 12 1.47 -3.65 -5.72
C SER A 12 2.26 -4.83 -5.18
N TYR A 13 3.16 -4.59 -4.24
CA TYR A 13 3.92 -5.67 -3.62
C TYR A 13 3.02 -6.65 -2.87
N LEU A 14 1.94 -6.16 -2.26
CA LEU A 14 1.04 -7.04 -1.52
C LEU A 14 0.33 -8.04 -2.43
N VAL A 15 -0.02 -7.63 -3.63
CA VAL A 15 -0.88 -8.44 -4.50
C VAL A 15 -0.14 -9.17 -5.61
N ALA A 16 1.10 -8.77 -5.90
CA ALA A 16 1.85 -9.34 -7.00
C ALA A 16 2.27 -10.77 -6.69
N ARG A 17 2.47 -11.55 -7.75
CA ARG A 17 3.04 -12.89 -7.60
C ARG A 17 4.46 -12.76 -7.07
N PRO A 18 4.92 -13.77 -6.33
CA PRO A 18 6.31 -13.76 -5.87
C PRO A 18 7.27 -13.59 -7.04
N SER A 19 8.19 -12.66 -6.89
CA SER A 19 9.14 -12.35 -7.94
C SER A 19 10.31 -13.30 -7.92
N GLY A 20 10.86 -13.59 -9.10
CA GLY A 20 12.13 -14.29 -9.21
C GLY A 20 13.34 -13.41 -8.96
N ASP A 21 13.14 -12.10 -8.95
CA ASP A 21 14.21 -11.16 -8.61
C ASP A 21 14.34 -11.08 -7.10
N LEU A 22 15.55 -11.32 -6.59
CA LEU A 22 15.77 -11.41 -5.14
C LEU A 22 15.48 -10.10 -4.42
N LEU A 23 15.81 -8.99 -5.02
CA LEU A 23 15.58 -7.69 -4.39
C LEU A 23 14.09 -7.40 -4.30
N VAL A 24 13.37 -7.62 -5.39
CA VAL A 24 11.92 -7.42 -5.42
C VAL A 24 11.24 -8.39 -4.45
N ALA A 25 11.67 -9.64 -4.42
CA ALA A 25 11.10 -10.61 -3.50
C ALA A 25 11.30 -10.21 -2.05
N ALA A 26 12.45 -9.62 -1.73
CA ALA A 26 12.71 -9.13 -0.38
C ALA A 26 11.75 -7.99 -0.01
N HIS A 27 11.50 -7.08 -0.93
CA HIS A 27 10.53 -6.00 -0.71
C HIS A 27 9.12 -6.56 -0.52
N GLN A 28 8.75 -7.53 -1.34
CA GLN A 28 7.44 -8.17 -1.21
C GLN A 28 7.28 -8.81 0.17
N LYS A 29 8.30 -9.51 0.63
CA LYS A 29 8.24 -10.16 1.93
C LYS A 29 8.12 -9.14 3.06
N THR A 30 8.92 -8.10 3.04
CA THR A 30 8.87 -7.05 4.05
C THR A 30 7.47 -6.42 4.08
N THR A 31 6.92 -6.13 2.91
CA THR A 31 5.60 -5.52 2.78
C THR A 31 4.52 -6.44 3.33
N THR A 32 4.57 -7.71 2.97
CA THR A 32 3.58 -8.69 3.41
C THR A 32 3.64 -8.91 4.91
N ASP A 33 4.85 -9.00 5.46
CA ASP A 33 5.04 -9.16 6.90
C ASP A 33 4.49 -7.96 7.66
N TRP A 34 4.79 -6.75 7.19
CA TRP A 34 4.26 -5.54 7.83
C TRP A 34 2.74 -5.51 7.80
N TRP A 35 2.17 -5.84 6.65
CA TRP A 35 0.72 -5.85 6.48
C TRP A 35 0.06 -6.82 7.45
N ALA A 36 0.61 -8.00 7.58
CA ALA A 36 0.04 -9.03 8.45
C ALA A 36 0.19 -8.68 9.93
N ASP A 37 1.35 -8.10 10.30
CA ASP A 37 1.71 -7.96 11.70
C ASP A 37 1.41 -6.58 12.27
N ARG A 38 1.42 -5.54 11.45
CA ARG A 38 1.45 -4.18 11.94
C ARG A 38 0.28 -3.30 11.48
N ARG A 39 -0.43 -3.67 10.42
CA ARG A 39 -1.45 -2.75 9.88
C ARG A 39 -2.51 -2.35 10.88
N ASP A 40 -2.85 -3.22 11.81
CA ASP A 40 -3.89 -2.94 12.80
C ASP A 40 -3.44 -1.92 13.85
N GLN A 41 -2.16 -1.63 13.89
CA GLN A 41 -1.60 -0.65 14.82
C GLN A 41 -1.58 0.75 14.24
N PHE A 42 -2.04 0.91 13.00
CA PHE A 42 -1.99 2.19 12.29
C PHE A 42 -3.31 2.47 11.59
N ASN A 43 -3.58 3.75 11.39
CA ASN A 43 -4.63 4.17 10.47
C ASN A 43 -3.99 4.27 9.09
N CYS A 44 -4.39 3.38 8.20
CA CYS A 44 -3.81 3.32 6.85
C CYS A 44 -4.64 4.13 5.87
N TYR A 45 -3.97 4.93 5.07
CA TYR A 45 -4.61 5.82 4.10
C TYR A 45 -3.95 5.70 2.74
N VAL A 46 -4.73 5.97 1.71
CA VAL A 46 -4.21 6.21 0.37
C VAL A 46 -4.83 7.49 -0.19
N SER A 47 -4.18 8.09 -1.18
CA SER A 47 -4.72 9.27 -1.86
C SER A 47 -5.50 8.84 -3.10
N GLN A 48 -6.21 9.79 -3.70
CA GLN A 48 -6.87 9.56 -4.97
C GLN A 48 -5.85 9.18 -6.05
N VAL A 49 -4.67 9.76 -5.99
CA VAL A 49 -3.60 9.43 -6.95
C VAL A 49 -3.26 7.95 -6.89
N VAL A 50 -3.15 7.40 -5.68
CA VAL A 50 -2.86 5.98 -5.50
C VAL A 50 -3.99 5.12 -6.06
N ILE A 51 -5.23 5.52 -5.85
CA ILE A 51 -6.38 4.79 -6.41
C ILE A 51 -6.32 4.80 -7.93
N ASP A 52 -6.04 5.95 -8.52
CA ASP A 52 -5.95 6.07 -9.97
C ASP A 52 -4.83 5.20 -10.53
N GLU A 53 -3.68 5.22 -9.88
CA GLU A 53 -2.56 4.38 -10.30
C GLU A 53 -2.88 2.90 -10.12
N ALA A 54 -3.52 2.55 -9.02
CA ALA A 54 -3.85 1.16 -8.73
C ALA A 54 -4.87 0.60 -9.71
N SER A 55 -5.69 1.45 -10.30
CA SER A 55 -6.71 1.01 -11.25
C SER A 55 -6.18 0.91 -12.68
N ALA A 56 -4.95 1.31 -12.93
CA ALA A 56 -4.35 1.29 -14.26
C ALA A 56 -3.72 -0.07 -14.56
N GLY A 57 -3.45 -0.30 -15.84
CA GLY A 57 -2.74 -1.49 -16.29
C GLY A 57 -3.64 -2.70 -16.45
N ASP A 58 -3.11 -3.87 -16.20
CA ASP A 58 -3.83 -5.12 -16.38
C ASP A 58 -5.07 -5.16 -15.48
N PRO A 59 -6.27 -5.41 -16.04
CA PRO A 59 -7.49 -5.37 -15.23
C PRO A 59 -7.53 -6.37 -14.08
N THR A 60 -6.97 -7.54 -14.26
CA THR A 60 -6.95 -8.55 -13.21
C THR A 60 -6.08 -8.11 -12.03
N GLU A 61 -4.90 -7.55 -12.31
CA GLU A 61 -4.02 -7.06 -11.27
C GLU A 61 -4.59 -5.80 -10.62
N ALA A 62 -5.23 -4.95 -11.41
CA ALA A 62 -5.89 -3.76 -10.86
C ALA A 62 -6.97 -4.13 -9.88
N GLN A 63 -7.77 -5.15 -10.16
CA GLN A 63 -8.80 -5.61 -9.24
C GLN A 63 -8.22 -6.06 -7.91
N LYS A 64 -7.08 -6.74 -7.93
CA LYS A 64 -6.42 -7.17 -6.71
C LYS A 64 -5.97 -5.98 -5.85
N ARG A 65 -5.39 -4.97 -6.50
CA ARG A 65 -4.96 -3.77 -5.80
C ARG A 65 -6.13 -3.01 -5.20
N LEU A 66 -7.21 -2.86 -5.99
CA LEU A 66 -8.39 -2.15 -5.52
C LEU A 66 -9.09 -2.90 -4.39
N ALA A 67 -9.02 -4.21 -4.37
CA ALA A 67 -9.58 -5.00 -3.27
C ALA A 67 -8.84 -4.71 -1.96
N VAL A 68 -7.51 -4.57 -2.01
CA VAL A 68 -6.74 -4.20 -0.83
C VAL A 68 -7.14 -2.81 -0.35
N ILE A 69 -7.24 -1.86 -1.27
CA ILE A 69 -7.63 -0.49 -0.93
C ILE A 69 -9.04 -0.47 -0.32
N GLY A 70 -9.95 -1.23 -0.89
CA GLY A 70 -11.32 -1.31 -0.37
C GLY A 70 -11.42 -1.88 1.03
N ALA A 71 -10.45 -2.69 1.43
CA ALA A 71 -10.42 -3.25 2.78
C ALA A 71 -9.99 -2.21 3.82
N LEU A 72 -9.51 -1.06 3.39
CA LEU A 72 -9.18 0.06 4.27
C LEU A 72 -10.43 0.90 4.50
N ALA A 73 -11.35 0.37 5.26
CA ALA A 73 -12.71 0.90 5.35
C ALA A 73 -12.83 2.30 5.92
N SER A 74 -11.84 2.74 6.68
CA SER A 74 -11.86 4.07 7.28
C SER A 74 -11.05 5.09 6.48
N LEU A 75 -10.79 4.77 5.25
CA LEU A 75 -9.93 5.56 4.39
C LEU A 75 -10.51 6.94 4.12
N ASP A 76 -9.74 7.96 4.39
CA ASP A 76 -10.04 9.31 3.99
C ASP A 76 -9.15 9.66 2.81
N LEU A 77 -9.76 9.93 1.68
CA LEU A 77 -9.04 10.14 0.43
C LEU A 77 -8.76 11.62 0.16
N THR A 78 -9.07 12.49 1.10
CA THR A 78 -9.05 13.90 0.85
C THR A 78 -7.77 14.57 1.34
N ALA A 79 -7.90 15.82 1.71
CA ALA A 79 -6.78 16.68 2.07
C ALA A 79 -5.87 16.11 3.13
N ASP A 80 -6.37 15.21 3.95
CA ASP A 80 -5.56 14.63 5.01
C ASP A 80 -4.38 13.84 4.48
N ALA A 81 -4.46 13.38 3.25
CA ALA A 81 -3.34 12.67 2.64
C ALA A 81 -2.09 13.52 2.58
N GLU A 82 -2.23 14.82 2.42
CA GLU A 82 -1.08 15.71 2.39
C GLU A 82 -0.35 15.77 3.71
N SER A 83 -1.10 15.84 4.79
CA SER A 83 -0.51 15.91 6.11
C SER A 83 0.12 14.60 6.53
N LEU A 84 -0.15 13.54 5.81
CA LEU A 84 0.38 12.22 6.11
C LEU A 84 1.65 11.89 5.35
N THR A 85 2.13 12.79 4.52
CA THR A 85 3.30 12.50 3.68
C THR A 85 4.54 12.16 4.49
N GLN A 86 4.69 12.72 5.69
CA GLN A 86 5.84 12.35 6.52
C GLN A 86 5.74 10.94 7.04
N ALA A 87 4.56 10.37 7.05
CA ALA A 87 4.34 9.04 7.55
C ALA A 87 4.32 8.01 6.44
N ILE A 88 5.02 8.26 5.35
CA ILE A 88 5.07 7.36 4.22
C ILE A 88 5.72 6.06 4.63
N MET A 89 4.89 5.11 4.95
CA MET A 89 5.35 3.84 5.46
C MET A 89 6.12 3.05 4.41
N ALA A 90 5.63 3.08 3.19
CA ALA A 90 6.22 2.26 2.15
C ALA A 90 7.70 2.53 1.99
N SER A 91 8.07 3.80 1.93
CA SER A 91 9.48 4.15 1.76
C SER A 91 10.27 3.95 3.05
N GLY A 92 9.70 4.35 4.18
CA GLY A 92 10.42 4.29 5.43
C GLY A 92 10.65 2.89 5.93
N VAL A 93 9.67 2.05 5.79
CA VAL A 93 9.73 0.68 6.32
C VAL A 93 10.49 -0.24 5.39
N LEU A 94 10.36 -0.03 4.10
CA LEU A 94 10.94 -0.95 3.13
C LEU A 94 12.41 -0.68 2.86
N ASP A 95 12.88 0.44 3.28
CA ASP A 95 14.30 0.77 3.16
C ASP A 95 15.09 0.08 4.27
#